data_b1f71eb716003fa0db9c1ad42e7a06cd
#
_entry.id   b1f71eb716003fa0db9c1ad42e7a06cd
#
_cell.length_a   1.000
_cell.length_b   1.000
_cell.length_c   1.000
_cell.angle_alpha   90.00
_cell.angle_beta   90.00
_cell.angle_gamma   90.00
#
_symmetry.space_group_name_H-M   'P 1'
#
loop_
_entity.id
_entity.type
_entity.pdbx_description
1 polymer ?
#
loop_
_entity_poly.entity_id
_entity_poly.type
_entity_poly.pdbx_seq_one_letter_code
_entity_poly.pdbx_strand_id
1 'polypeptide(L)'
;MAICYVAHRYGGDPANLERAKKITHDLQVTDLDNCYICPLLAFSHLKYGEIQYENEIALCFDILEMCDKLIVASEISQGVKLEIELAEGLKNSNGEPMEVVYLAEKYREI
;
A
#
# COMPACT_ATOMS: atom_id res chain seq x y z
N MET A 1 14.41 -5.60 10.49
CA MET A 1 13.78 -4.67 9.52
C MET A 1 12.51 -5.27 8.95
N ALA A 2 11.41 -4.54 8.97
CA ALA A 2 10.18 -4.97 8.36
C ALA A 2 10.00 -4.30 7.00
N ILE A 3 9.35 -5.00 6.07
CA ILE A 3 8.94 -4.44 4.79
C ILE A 3 7.46 -4.09 4.92
N CYS A 4 7.13 -2.83 4.75
CA CYS A 4 5.80 -2.30 4.97
C CYS A 4 5.17 -1.90 3.63
N TYR A 5 4.01 -2.46 3.34
CA TYR A 5 3.23 -2.16 2.15
C TYR A 5 2.31 -0.97 2.44
N VAL A 6 2.46 0.10 1.70
CA VAL A 6 1.62 1.29 1.86
C VAL A 6 0.49 1.22 0.85
N ALA A 7 -0.73 1.01 1.35
CA ALA A 7 -1.93 0.93 0.53
C ALA A 7 -2.63 2.28 0.49
N HIS A 8 -2.92 2.78 -0.70
CA HIS A 8 -3.60 4.04 -0.92
C HIS A 8 -4.53 3.93 -2.13
N ARG A 9 -5.71 4.51 -2.04
CA ARG A 9 -6.66 4.55 -3.17
C ARG A 9 -6.07 5.36 -4.33
N TYR A 10 -6.47 5.03 -5.54
CA TYR A 10 -6.05 5.78 -6.73
C TYR A 10 -7.24 6.21 -7.57
N GLY A 11 -7.91 5.27 -8.25
CA GLY A 11 -9.06 5.57 -9.12
C GLY A 11 -8.73 6.47 -10.30
N GLY A 12 -7.45 6.57 -10.68
CA GLY A 12 -7.00 7.43 -11.76
C GLY A 12 -6.88 8.91 -11.39
N ASP A 13 -7.07 9.26 -10.12
CA ASP A 13 -6.99 10.65 -9.66
C ASP A 13 -5.56 11.01 -9.30
N PRO A 14 -4.92 11.95 -10.04
CA PRO A 14 -3.54 12.37 -9.75
C PRO A 14 -3.35 12.90 -8.32
N ALA A 15 -4.38 13.47 -7.71
CA ALA A 15 -4.29 13.95 -6.33
C ALA A 15 -4.05 12.81 -5.36
N ASN A 16 -4.63 11.64 -5.62
CA ASN A 16 -4.38 10.44 -4.79
C ASN A 16 -2.95 9.95 -4.94
N LEU A 17 -2.39 10.02 -6.15
CA LEU A 17 -1.00 9.66 -6.38
C LEU A 17 -0.05 10.57 -5.62
N GLU A 18 -0.30 11.86 -5.62
CA GLU A 18 0.51 12.84 -4.88
C GLU A 18 0.41 12.65 -3.36
N ARG A 19 -0.78 12.32 -2.85
CA ARG A 19 -0.96 12.01 -1.42
C ARG A 19 -0.19 10.76 -1.03
N ALA A 20 -0.27 9.71 -1.83
CA ALA A 20 0.47 8.47 -1.59
C ALA A 20 1.97 8.72 -1.56
N LYS A 21 2.46 9.54 -2.48
CA LYS A 21 3.86 9.94 -2.56
C LYS A 21 4.32 10.64 -1.28
N LYS A 22 3.54 11.64 -0.83
CA LYS A 22 3.87 12.39 0.38
C LYS A 22 3.87 11.50 1.62
N ILE A 23 2.84 10.68 1.78
CA ILE A 23 2.72 9.81 2.95
C ILE A 23 3.86 8.79 2.98
N THR A 24 4.14 8.14 1.87
CA THR A 24 5.23 7.16 1.79
C THR A 24 6.58 7.81 2.07
N HIS A 25 6.81 9.00 1.53
CA HIS A 25 8.02 9.78 1.82
C HIS A 25 8.14 10.05 3.32
N ASP A 26 7.08 10.57 3.94
CA ASP A 26 7.12 10.95 5.36
C ASP A 26 7.31 9.74 6.26
N LEU A 27 6.68 8.62 5.95
CA LEU A 27 6.89 7.39 6.70
C LEU A 27 8.35 6.93 6.61
N GLN A 28 8.92 6.92 5.42
CA GLN A 28 10.28 6.43 5.22
C GLN A 28 11.33 7.31 5.87
N VAL A 29 11.23 8.62 5.73
CA VAL A 29 12.25 9.52 6.28
C VAL A 29 12.19 9.61 7.81
N THR A 30 11.07 9.27 8.41
CA THR A 30 10.92 9.26 9.87
C THR A 30 11.19 7.90 10.50
N ASP A 31 11.35 6.86 9.68
CA ASP A 31 11.61 5.50 10.17
C ASP A 31 12.60 4.79 9.25
N LEU A 32 13.88 4.85 9.61
CA LEU A 32 14.94 4.23 8.82
C LEU A 32 15.17 2.76 9.17
N ASP A 33 14.45 2.24 10.15
CA ASP A 33 14.58 0.84 10.56
C ASP A 33 13.70 -0.10 9.73
N ASN A 34 12.76 0.45 8.98
CA ASN A 34 11.85 -0.31 8.13
C ASN A 34 11.85 0.22 6.69
N CYS A 35 11.45 -0.62 5.76
CA CYS A 35 11.36 -0.27 4.34
C CYS A 35 9.90 -0.10 3.96
N TYR A 36 9.54 1.05 3.39
CA TYR A 36 8.17 1.37 2.98
C TYR A 36 8.06 1.30 1.47
N ILE A 37 7.17 0.44 0.98
CA ILE A 37 6.91 0.26 -0.44
C ILE A 37 5.46 0.63 -0.72
N CYS A 38 5.24 1.53 -1.67
CA CYS A 38 3.89 1.85 -2.15
C CYS A 38 3.76 1.39 -3.60
N PRO A 39 3.03 0.31 -3.88
CA PRO A 39 2.90 -0.19 -5.25
C PRO A 39 2.28 0.82 -6.21
N LEU A 40 1.40 1.67 -5.73
CA LEU A 40 0.85 2.74 -6.53
C LEU A 40 1.97 3.62 -7.14
N LEU A 41 3.02 3.89 -6.36
CA LEU A 41 4.18 4.64 -6.83
C LEU A 41 5.10 3.77 -7.68
N ALA A 42 5.29 2.51 -7.28
CA ALA A 42 6.15 1.58 -8.01
C ALA A 42 5.66 1.37 -9.44
N PHE A 43 4.35 1.38 -9.66
CA PHE A 43 3.74 1.22 -10.98
C PHE A 43 3.29 2.53 -11.61
N SER A 44 3.74 3.68 -11.09
CA SER A 44 3.32 5.00 -11.57
C SER A 44 3.78 5.32 -13.00
N HIS A 45 4.70 4.52 -13.55
CA HIS A 45 5.10 4.62 -14.95
C HIS A 45 4.04 4.07 -15.91
N LEU A 46 3.05 3.35 -15.40
CA LEU A 46 1.92 2.85 -16.20
C LEU A 46 0.78 3.88 -16.18
N LYS A 47 0.10 4.01 -17.31
CA LYS A 47 -1.09 4.86 -17.38
C LYS A 47 -2.26 4.13 -16.74
N TYR A 48 -3.13 4.88 -16.09
CA TYR A 48 -4.34 4.32 -15.50
C TYR A 48 -5.15 3.60 -16.58
N GLY A 49 -5.46 2.33 -16.32
CA GLY A 49 -6.21 1.51 -17.27
C GLY A 49 -5.38 0.91 -18.41
N GLU A 50 -4.06 1.12 -18.43
CA GLU A 50 -3.19 0.58 -19.48
C GLU A 50 -3.12 -0.95 -19.43
N ILE A 51 -3.21 -1.53 -18.21
CA ILE A 51 -3.35 -2.98 -18.05
C ILE A 51 -4.69 -3.28 -17.39
N GLN A 52 -5.16 -4.49 -17.55
CA GLN A 52 -6.44 -4.90 -16.98
C GLN A 52 -6.36 -4.85 -15.44
N TYR A 53 -7.45 -4.46 -14.80
CA TYR A 53 -7.54 -4.31 -13.35
C TYR A 53 -7.13 -5.59 -12.62
N GLU A 54 -7.56 -6.75 -13.10
CA GLU A 54 -7.23 -8.05 -12.51
C GLU A 54 -5.72 -8.30 -12.50
N ASN A 55 -5.03 -7.90 -13.55
CA ASN A 55 -3.58 -8.04 -13.65
C ASN A 55 -2.87 -7.07 -12.70
N GLU A 56 -3.38 -5.85 -12.61
CA GLU A 56 -2.82 -4.84 -11.71
C GLU A 56 -2.93 -5.28 -10.25
N ILE A 57 -4.10 -5.79 -9.86
CA ILE A 57 -4.33 -6.32 -8.52
C ILE A 57 -3.40 -7.51 -8.25
N ALA A 58 -3.22 -8.41 -9.21
CA ALA A 58 -2.33 -9.56 -9.03
C ALA A 58 -0.89 -9.13 -8.78
N LEU A 59 -0.40 -8.11 -9.49
CA LEU A 59 0.96 -7.58 -9.28
C LEU A 59 1.09 -6.99 -7.87
N CYS A 60 0.09 -6.26 -7.41
CA CYS A 60 0.08 -5.70 -6.06
C CYS A 60 0.06 -6.81 -5.00
N PHE A 61 -0.72 -7.87 -5.22
CA PHE A 61 -0.79 -9.01 -4.30
C PHE A 61 0.55 -9.73 -4.21
N ASP A 62 1.28 -9.88 -5.32
CA ASP A 62 2.60 -10.49 -5.31
C ASP A 62 3.57 -9.71 -4.42
N ILE A 63 3.48 -8.38 -4.45
CA ILE A 63 4.31 -7.53 -3.58
C ILE A 63 3.85 -7.68 -2.12
N LEU A 64 2.55 -7.65 -1.86
CA LEU A 64 2.00 -7.73 -0.51
C LEU A 64 2.44 -9.04 0.19
N GLU A 65 2.46 -10.14 -0.54
CA GLU A 65 2.88 -11.44 -0.01
C GLU A 65 4.32 -11.45 0.49
N MET A 66 5.16 -10.53 0.01
CA MET A 66 6.54 -10.39 0.45
C MET A 66 6.73 -9.42 1.61
N CYS A 67 5.65 -8.79 2.06
CA CYS A 67 5.72 -7.76 3.09
C CYS A 67 5.41 -8.32 4.48
N ASP A 68 5.77 -7.57 5.51
CA ASP A 68 5.53 -7.91 6.92
C ASP A 68 4.33 -7.17 7.50
N LYS A 69 4.02 -6.00 6.96
CA LYS A 69 2.92 -5.15 7.42
C LYS A 69 2.17 -4.54 6.26
N LEU A 70 0.88 -4.33 6.45
CA LEU A 70 0.06 -3.52 5.56
C LEU A 70 -0.31 -2.24 6.28
N ILE A 71 0.00 -1.10 5.66
CA ILE A 71 -0.34 0.23 6.19
C ILE A 71 -1.43 0.82 5.31
N VAL A 72 -2.61 1.01 5.88
CA VAL A 72 -3.75 1.61 5.18
C VAL A 72 -3.62 3.11 5.31
N ALA A 73 -3.29 3.78 4.21
CA ALA A 73 -2.90 5.19 4.19
C ALA A 73 -3.97 6.11 3.58
N SER A 74 -5.14 5.59 3.30
CA SER A 74 -6.24 6.37 2.71
C SER A 74 -7.58 5.80 3.13
N GLU A 75 -8.67 6.41 2.65
CA GLU A 75 -9.97 5.79 2.74
C GLU A 75 -9.99 4.48 1.96
N ILE A 76 -10.83 3.55 2.40
CA ILE A 76 -10.85 2.19 1.86
C ILE A 76 -11.64 2.17 0.55
N SER A 77 -10.91 2.06 -0.57
CA SER A 77 -11.48 1.79 -1.88
C SER A 77 -11.66 0.30 -2.09
N GLN A 78 -12.24 -0.11 -3.22
CA GLN A 78 -12.37 -1.52 -3.55
C GLN A 78 -11.00 -2.22 -3.59
N GLY A 79 -10.00 -1.59 -4.19
CA GLY A 79 -8.64 -2.16 -4.25
C GLY A 79 -7.99 -2.27 -2.89
N VAL A 80 -8.11 -1.24 -2.06
CA VAL A 80 -7.57 -1.25 -0.69
C VAL A 80 -8.27 -2.33 0.14
N LYS A 81 -9.58 -2.49 -0.02
CA LYS A 81 -10.33 -3.54 0.67
C LYS A 81 -9.80 -4.93 0.33
N LEU A 82 -9.52 -5.19 -0.95
CA LEU A 82 -8.98 -6.47 -1.39
C LEU A 82 -7.60 -6.73 -0.78
N GLU A 83 -6.78 -5.69 -0.69
CA GLU A 83 -5.46 -5.79 -0.04
C GLU A 83 -5.58 -6.12 1.45
N ILE A 84 -6.52 -5.49 2.14
CA ILE A 84 -6.78 -5.77 3.57
C ILE A 84 -7.22 -7.22 3.75
N GLU A 85 -8.15 -7.69 2.94
CA GLU A 85 -8.65 -9.05 3.01
C GLU A 85 -7.53 -10.08 2.79
N LEU A 86 -6.65 -9.83 1.83
CA LEU A 86 -5.50 -10.71 1.61
C LEU A 86 -4.55 -10.68 2.81
N ALA A 87 -4.22 -9.49 3.31
CA ALA A 87 -3.29 -9.32 4.43
C ALA A 87 -3.75 -10.07 5.68
N GLU A 88 -5.06 -10.09 5.93
CA GLU A 88 -5.62 -10.77 7.10
C GLU A 88 -5.35 -12.28 7.09
N GLY A 89 -5.08 -12.86 5.92
CA GLY A 89 -4.74 -14.28 5.80
C GLY A 89 -3.26 -14.58 5.67
N LEU A 90 -2.41 -13.55 5.64
CA LEU A 90 -0.98 -13.71 5.45
C LEU A 90 -0.21 -13.72 6.76
N LYS A 91 1.02 -14.23 6.69
CA LYS A 91 1.98 -14.21 7.80
C LYS A 91 3.18 -13.37 7.41
N ASN A 92 3.79 -12.73 8.42
CA ASN A 92 5.01 -11.97 8.23
C ASN A 92 6.23 -12.89 8.18
N SER A 93 7.43 -12.32 8.03
CA SER A 93 8.68 -13.07 7.93
C SER A 93 9.01 -13.89 9.18
N ASN A 94 8.39 -13.56 10.32
CA ASN A 94 8.56 -14.29 11.58
C ASN A 94 7.52 -15.40 11.76
N GLY A 95 6.64 -15.61 10.79
CA GLY A 95 5.59 -16.61 10.87
C GLY A 95 4.39 -16.21 11.70
N GLU A 96 4.30 -14.95 12.10
CA GLU A 96 3.17 -14.40 12.84
C GLU A 96 2.17 -13.77 11.88
N PRO A 97 0.89 -13.58 12.27
CA PRO A 97 -0.08 -12.90 11.42
C PRO A 97 0.42 -11.52 10.99
N MET A 98 0.20 -11.16 9.72
CA MET A 98 0.57 -9.85 9.20
C MET A 98 -0.20 -8.77 9.95
N GLU A 99 0.51 -7.74 10.39
CA GLU A 99 -0.11 -6.59 11.06
C GLU A 99 -0.73 -5.65 10.03
N VAL A 100 -1.97 -5.23 10.28
CA VAL A 100 -2.65 -4.21 9.47
C VAL A 100 -2.75 -2.94 10.30
N VAL A 101 -2.11 -1.88 9.85
CA VAL A 101 -2.05 -0.61 10.57
C VAL A 101 -2.87 0.43 9.80
N TYR A 102 -3.78 1.10 10.50
CA TYR A 102 -4.57 2.19 9.90
C TYR A 102 -3.95 3.52 10.34
N LEU A 103 -3.52 4.32 9.38
CA LEU A 103 -2.96 5.64 9.70
C LEU A 103 -4.03 6.58 10.23
N ALA A 104 -3.58 7.56 11.04
CA ALA A 104 -4.45 8.57 11.60
C ALA A 104 -5.18 9.33 10.48
N GLU A 105 -6.39 9.81 10.79
CA GLU A 105 -7.24 10.53 9.83
C GLU A 105 -6.54 11.72 9.16
N LYS A 106 -5.63 12.38 9.88
CA LYS A 106 -4.89 13.52 9.32
C LYS A 106 -4.15 13.19 8.02
N TYR A 107 -3.73 11.93 7.85
CA TYR A 107 -3.10 11.48 6.62
C TYR A 107 -4.13 11.18 5.54
N ARG A 108 -5.33 10.77 5.95
CA ARG A 108 -6.38 10.38 5.01
C ARG A 108 -7.17 11.59 4.48
N GLU A 109 -7.11 12.71 5.18
CA GLU A 109 -7.83 13.93 4.83
C GLU A 109 -7.03 14.91 3.97
N ILE A 110 -5.75 14.66 3.76
CA ILE A 110 -4.87 15.56 2.99
C ILE A 110 -5.20 15.50 1.51
#